data_eb5cca291da909f1ce3b914f024bfb4e
#
_entry.id   eb5cca291da909f1ce3b914f024bfb4e
#
_cell.length_a   1.000
_cell.length_b   1.000
_cell.length_c   1.000
_cell.angle_alpha   90.00
_cell.angle_beta   90.00
_cell.angle_gamma   90.00
#
_symmetry.space_group_name_H-M   'P 1'
#
loop_
_entity.id
_entity.type
_entity.pdbx_description
1 polymer ?
#
loop_
_entity_poly.entity_id
_entity_poly.type
_entity_poly.pdbx_seq_one_letter_code
_entity_poly.pdbx_strand_id
1 'polypeptide(L)'
;MDMQKSMAVPPLVYSPAPVPVGQFVDGVRELSQGVITKQTIYDYLCTYEINAADLERFKQWLPDRHTRNKVFRNEMIEVMIICWPIGAVTPLHTHNGQLGWMAVQQGHLAVVNYKYIGCNAADNQNVAGLDCLAGATELDIDRREVQECYPDGPVNTVDKVQTIHQVVVQGKEPVISLHVYSRPIESCVAFDLEQRRCYRRQLSFYSKYGQVVVTEGDLSVKA
;
A
#
# COMPACT_ATOMS: atom_id res chain seq x y z
N MET A 1 -32.44 -14.50 -32.67
CA MET A 1 -32.05 -13.88 -31.39
C MET A 1 -30.55 -14.00 -31.31
N ASP A 2 -29.83 -13.01 -31.86
CA ASP A 2 -28.39 -12.98 -31.83
C ASP A 2 -27.89 -12.52 -30.43
N MET A 3 -27.28 -13.44 -29.73
CA MET A 3 -26.52 -13.08 -28.51
C MET A 3 -25.23 -12.38 -28.95
N GLN A 4 -25.21 -11.06 -28.90
CA GLN A 4 -23.97 -10.28 -29.02
C GLN A 4 -23.00 -10.74 -27.90
N LYS A 5 -21.97 -11.50 -28.30
CA LYS A 5 -20.81 -11.73 -27.46
C LYS A 5 -20.18 -10.38 -27.15
N SER A 6 -20.32 -9.91 -25.91
CA SER A 6 -19.51 -8.82 -25.39
C SER A 6 -18.04 -9.20 -25.54
N MET A 7 -17.36 -8.58 -26.48
CA MET A 7 -15.91 -8.69 -26.58
C MET A 7 -15.33 -7.96 -25.35
N ALA A 8 -14.81 -8.74 -24.42
CA ALA A 8 -14.03 -8.19 -23.30
C ALA A 8 -12.86 -7.38 -23.88
N VAL A 9 -12.80 -6.10 -23.55
CA VAL A 9 -11.66 -5.25 -23.87
C VAL A 9 -10.45 -5.88 -23.17
N PRO A 10 -9.35 -6.18 -23.90
CA PRO A 10 -8.15 -6.73 -23.26
C PRO A 10 -7.67 -5.77 -22.16
N PRO A 11 -7.15 -6.28 -21.04
CA PRO A 11 -6.62 -5.43 -19.98
C PRO A 11 -5.50 -4.55 -20.55
N LEU A 12 -5.50 -3.27 -20.17
CA LEU A 12 -4.41 -2.36 -20.49
C LEU A 12 -3.12 -2.92 -19.88
N VAL A 13 -2.17 -3.28 -20.73
CA VAL A 13 -0.83 -3.68 -20.29
C VAL A 13 -0.01 -2.39 -20.17
N TYR A 14 0.46 -2.12 -18.95
CA TYR A 14 1.38 -1.04 -18.67
C TYR A 14 2.81 -1.58 -18.82
N SER A 15 3.69 -0.84 -19.46
CA SER A 15 5.11 -1.19 -19.60
C SER A 15 5.95 0.03 -19.22
N PRO A 16 6.09 0.28 -17.92
CA PRO A 16 6.85 1.44 -17.45
C PRO A 16 8.32 1.31 -17.83
N ALA A 17 8.93 2.44 -18.19
CA ALA A 17 10.34 2.48 -18.52
C ALA A 17 11.21 2.37 -17.25
N PRO A 18 12.15 1.40 -17.18
CA PRO A 18 13.04 1.28 -16.04
C PRO A 18 14.06 2.42 -16.01
N VAL A 19 14.10 3.15 -14.91
CA VAL A 19 15.02 4.27 -14.68
C VAL A 19 15.85 4.06 -13.40
N PRO A 20 17.04 4.69 -13.28
CA PRO A 20 17.79 4.70 -12.03
C PRO A 20 16.95 5.23 -10.87
N VAL A 21 17.14 4.68 -9.67
CA VAL A 21 16.38 5.09 -8.48
C VAL A 21 16.50 6.58 -8.18
N GLY A 22 17.67 7.20 -8.43
CA GLY A 22 17.86 8.64 -8.29
C GLY A 22 16.93 9.42 -9.21
N GLN A 23 16.88 9.06 -10.49
CA GLN A 23 15.99 9.68 -11.47
C GLN A 23 14.52 9.47 -11.12
N PHE A 24 14.13 8.27 -10.68
CA PHE A 24 12.79 7.99 -10.22
C PHE A 24 12.38 8.88 -9.05
N VAL A 25 13.25 8.99 -8.04
CA VAL A 25 13.01 9.83 -6.86
C VAL A 25 12.97 11.31 -7.21
N ASP A 26 13.83 11.77 -8.11
CA ASP A 26 13.85 13.17 -8.56
C ASP A 26 12.55 13.55 -9.26
N GLY A 27 12.00 12.69 -10.12
CA GLY A 27 10.71 12.93 -10.77
C GLY A 27 9.55 12.97 -9.77
N VAL A 28 9.49 12.01 -8.82
CA VAL A 28 8.48 12.04 -7.76
C VAL A 28 8.61 13.29 -6.88
N ARG A 29 9.83 13.71 -6.57
CA ARG A 29 10.11 14.93 -5.80
C ARG A 29 9.66 16.18 -6.54
N GLU A 30 9.91 16.27 -7.83
CA GLU A 30 9.46 17.39 -8.67
C GLU A 30 7.93 17.49 -8.69
N LEU A 31 7.23 16.37 -8.90
CA LEU A 31 5.77 16.32 -8.84
C LEU A 31 5.24 16.74 -7.46
N SER A 32 5.99 16.51 -6.39
CA SER A 32 5.59 16.87 -5.02
C SER A 32 5.74 18.36 -4.70
N GLN A 33 6.39 19.15 -5.54
CA GLN A 33 6.48 20.60 -5.39
C GLN A 33 5.18 21.32 -5.77
N GLY A 34 4.34 20.66 -6.57
CA GLY A 34 3.01 21.15 -6.95
C GLY A 34 1.90 20.51 -6.11
N VAL A 35 0.68 20.61 -6.63
CA VAL A 35 -0.48 19.93 -6.04
C VAL A 35 -0.41 18.44 -6.40
N ILE A 36 -0.21 17.60 -5.41
CA ILE A 36 -0.24 16.14 -5.59
C ILE A 36 -1.70 15.72 -5.80
N THR A 37 -2.02 15.29 -7.01
CA THR A 37 -3.31 14.68 -7.34
C THR A 37 -3.17 13.17 -7.49
N LYS A 38 -4.29 12.45 -7.39
CA LYS A 38 -4.31 11.01 -7.64
C LYS A 38 -3.75 10.66 -9.02
N GLN A 39 -4.09 11.47 -10.04
CA GLN A 39 -3.72 11.23 -11.43
C GLN A 39 -2.23 11.47 -11.69
N THR A 40 -1.62 12.54 -11.17
CA THR A 40 -0.22 12.89 -11.48
C THR A 40 0.76 11.80 -11.06
N ILE A 41 0.60 11.21 -9.88
CA ILE A 41 1.46 10.11 -9.43
C ILE A 41 1.09 8.80 -10.13
N TYR A 42 -0.20 8.57 -10.41
CA TYR A 42 -0.65 7.42 -11.19
C TYR A 42 0.03 7.38 -12.56
N ASP A 43 -0.03 8.46 -13.31
CA ASP A 43 0.57 8.57 -14.64
C ASP A 43 2.09 8.38 -14.59
N TYR A 44 2.74 8.91 -13.56
CA TYR A 44 4.17 8.73 -13.35
C TYR A 44 4.54 7.25 -13.13
N LEU A 45 3.80 6.53 -12.29
CA LEU A 45 4.02 5.11 -12.02
C LEU A 45 3.64 4.20 -13.20
N CYS A 46 2.76 4.65 -14.08
CA CYS A 46 2.47 3.96 -15.34
C CYS A 46 3.56 4.19 -16.39
N THR A 47 4.37 5.24 -16.23
CA THR A 47 5.41 5.63 -17.18
C THR A 47 6.79 5.15 -16.76
N TYR A 48 7.10 5.15 -15.47
CA TYR A 48 8.44 4.86 -14.94
C TYR A 48 8.40 3.85 -13.79
N GLU A 49 9.40 2.98 -13.77
CA GLU A 49 9.70 2.08 -12.65
C GLU A 49 11.18 2.19 -12.25
N ILE A 50 11.52 1.75 -11.04
CA ILE A 50 12.92 1.65 -10.63
C ILE A 50 13.53 0.42 -11.30
N ASN A 51 14.68 0.58 -11.94
CA ASN A 51 15.36 -0.55 -12.61
C ASN A 51 15.72 -1.66 -11.61
N ALA A 52 15.76 -2.91 -12.08
CA ALA A 52 15.95 -4.08 -11.23
C ALA A 52 17.27 -4.05 -10.43
N ALA A 53 18.34 -3.52 -11.00
CA ALA A 53 19.65 -3.45 -10.32
C ALA A 53 19.61 -2.53 -9.11
N ASP A 54 18.94 -1.38 -9.22
CA ASP A 54 18.80 -0.44 -8.11
C ASP A 54 17.80 -0.91 -7.05
N LEU A 55 16.80 -1.73 -7.44
CA LEU A 55 15.86 -2.34 -6.50
C LEU A 55 16.54 -3.32 -5.54
N GLU A 56 17.61 -4.01 -5.95
CA GLU A 56 18.26 -5.06 -5.14
C GLU A 56 18.64 -4.57 -3.74
N ARG A 57 19.16 -3.37 -3.58
CA ARG A 57 19.54 -2.82 -2.28
C ARG A 57 18.38 -2.58 -1.32
N PHE A 58 17.15 -2.53 -1.81
CA PHE A 58 15.93 -2.32 -1.02
C PHE A 58 15.16 -3.63 -0.76
N LYS A 59 15.61 -4.75 -1.34
CA LYS A 59 15.00 -6.07 -1.16
C LYS A 59 15.44 -6.70 0.16
N GLN A 60 14.95 -6.14 1.28
CA GLN A 60 15.25 -6.64 2.62
C GLN A 60 14.06 -7.45 3.14
N TRP A 61 14.29 -8.71 3.46
CA TRP A 61 13.24 -9.70 3.73
C TRP A 61 13.21 -10.12 5.20
N LEU A 62 12.00 -10.46 5.67
CA LEU A 62 11.75 -11.30 6.83
C LEU A 62 10.91 -12.51 6.39
N PRO A 63 11.08 -13.67 7.00
CA PRO A 63 10.39 -14.90 6.56
C PRO A 63 8.90 -14.94 6.93
N ASP A 64 8.50 -14.22 7.98
CA ASP A 64 7.20 -14.33 8.64
C ASP A 64 6.25 -13.13 8.41
N ARG A 65 6.78 -12.05 7.86
CA ARG A 65 6.00 -10.82 7.65
C ARG A 65 6.58 -9.94 6.55
N HIS A 66 5.76 -9.06 6.01
CA HIS A 66 6.23 -8.05 5.06
C HIS A 66 7.16 -7.02 5.74
N THR A 67 8.10 -6.50 4.96
CA THR A 67 9.04 -5.45 5.40
C THR A 67 8.78 -4.17 4.63
N ARG A 68 8.86 -3.03 5.33
CA ARG A 68 8.78 -1.69 4.74
C ARG A 68 10.20 -1.13 4.60
N ASN A 69 10.64 -0.94 3.37
CA ASN A 69 12.01 -0.54 3.02
C ASN A 69 11.98 0.85 2.39
N LYS A 70 12.40 1.86 3.15
CA LYS A 70 12.34 3.26 2.73
C LYS A 70 13.34 3.54 1.62
N VAL A 71 12.85 4.05 0.49
CA VAL A 71 13.65 4.53 -0.66
C VAL A 71 13.90 6.02 -0.53
N PHE A 72 12.83 6.80 -0.30
CA PHE A 72 12.87 8.24 -0.18
C PHE A 72 11.76 8.74 0.74
N ARG A 73 12.00 9.89 1.40
CA ARG A 73 10.97 10.58 2.19
C ARG A 73 11.34 12.04 2.38
N ASN A 74 10.37 12.90 2.19
CA ASN A 74 10.37 14.29 2.65
C ASN A 74 9.02 14.59 3.34
N GLU A 75 8.70 15.84 3.60
CA GLU A 75 7.45 16.24 4.26
C GLU A 75 6.20 15.99 3.40
N MET A 76 6.35 15.95 2.08
CA MET A 76 5.25 15.88 1.11
C MET A 76 5.00 14.51 0.53
N ILE A 77 6.03 13.65 0.50
CA ILE A 77 5.94 12.36 -0.18
C ILE A 77 6.83 11.30 0.47
N GLU A 78 6.39 10.06 0.42
CA GLU A 78 7.14 8.89 0.87
C GLU A 78 7.16 7.84 -0.24
N VAL A 79 8.35 7.30 -0.53
CA VAL A 79 8.56 6.20 -1.49
C VAL A 79 9.19 5.03 -0.74
N MET A 80 8.62 3.83 -0.89
CA MET A 80 9.15 2.63 -0.27
C MET A 80 8.97 1.39 -1.15
N ILE A 81 9.81 0.41 -0.92
CA ILE A 81 9.65 -0.95 -1.40
C ILE A 81 9.12 -1.80 -0.25
N ILE A 82 8.10 -2.59 -0.50
CA ILE A 82 7.61 -3.60 0.43
C ILE A 82 7.95 -4.97 -0.14
N CYS A 83 8.61 -5.79 0.69
CA CYS A 83 8.90 -7.18 0.39
C CYS A 83 7.92 -8.07 1.19
N TRP A 84 7.20 -8.93 0.49
CA TRP A 84 6.14 -9.77 1.03
C TRP A 84 6.55 -11.23 0.93
N PRO A 85 6.77 -11.94 2.03
CA PRO A 85 6.97 -13.39 1.98
C PRO A 85 5.69 -14.09 1.53
N ILE A 86 5.83 -15.32 1.08
CA ILE A 86 4.69 -16.16 0.68
C ILE A 86 3.68 -16.27 1.82
N GLY A 87 2.40 -16.10 1.49
CA GLY A 87 1.30 -16.16 2.46
C GLY A 87 1.14 -14.93 3.35
N ALA A 88 1.92 -13.87 3.12
CA ALA A 88 1.77 -12.63 3.89
C ALA A 88 0.40 -11.98 3.64
N VAL A 89 -0.21 -11.54 4.73
CA VAL A 89 -1.50 -10.84 4.75
C VAL A 89 -1.37 -9.65 5.70
N THR A 90 -1.87 -8.47 5.28
CA THR A 90 -1.95 -7.33 6.21
C THR A 90 -3.22 -7.41 7.06
N PRO A 91 -3.25 -6.80 8.24
CA PRO A 91 -4.53 -6.42 8.85
C PRO A 91 -5.35 -5.54 7.90
N LEU A 92 -6.67 -5.50 8.06
CA LEU A 92 -7.47 -4.46 7.44
C LEU A 92 -7.01 -3.11 8.00
N HIS A 93 -6.74 -2.13 7.13
CA HIS A 93 -6.21 -0.84 7.60
C HIS A 93 -6.57 0.33 6.69
N THR A 94 -6.44 1.54 7.25
CA THR A 94 -6.54 2.81 6.54
C THR A 94 -5.16 3.38 6.20
N HIS A 95 -5.13 4.51 5.49
CA HIS A 95 -3.91 5.24 5.15
C HIS A 95 -3.83 6.61 5.84
N ASN A 96 -4.49 6.75 6.98
CA ASN A 96 -4.48 7.99 7.77
C ASN A 96 -4.81 9.25 6.96
N GLY A 97 -5.78 9.15 6.03
CA GLY A 97 -6.20 10.26 5.19
C GLY A 97 -5.23 10.66 4.07
N GLN A 98 -4.24 9.82 3.75
CA GLN A 98 -3.29 10.08 2.67
C GLN A 98 -3.70 9.37 1.37
N LEU A 99 -3.33 9.97 0.22
CA LEU A 99 -3.35 9.27 -1.05
C LEU A 99 -2.21 8.25 -1.08
N GLY A 100 -2.46 7.10 -1.69
CA GLY A 100 -1.45 6.07 -1.85
C GLY A 100 -1.54 5.40 -3.22
N TRP A 101 -0.41 4.95 -3.69
CA TRP A 101 -0.26 4.21 -4.95
C TRP A 101 0.63 3.00 -4.71
N MET A 102 0.29 1.89 -5.33
CA MET A 102 1.06 0.66 -5.30
C MET A 102 1.20 0.09 -6.71
N ALA A 103 2.44 -0.13 -7.14
CA ALA A 103 2.79 -0.85 -8.36
C ALA A 103 3.54 -2.13 -7.99
N VAL A 104 3.06 -3.29 -8.43
CA VAL A 104 3.76 -4.56 -8.21
C VAL A 104 4.93 -4.65 -9.16
N GLN A 105 6.12 -4.98 -8.62
CA GLN A 105 7.36 -5.14 -9.37
C GLN A 105 7.70 -6.62 -9.62
N GLN A 106 7.19 -7.51 -8.75
CA GLN A 106 7.38 -8.95 -8.82
C GLN A 106 6.27 -9.68 -8.08
N GLY A 107 5.80 -10.80 -8.64
CA GLY A 107 4.81 -11.67 -8.02
C GLY A 107 3.38 -11.14 -8.15
N HIS A 108 2.49 -11.54 -7.25
CA HIS A 108 1.05 -11.28 -7.36
C HIS A 108 0.44 -10.95 -6.00
N LEU A 109 -0.29 -9.83 -5.92
CA LEU A 109 -1.05 -9.40 -4.76
C LEU A 109 -2.54 -9.31 -5.11
N ALA A 110 -3.39 -9.65 -4.15
CA ALA A 110 -4.79 -9.25 -4.16
C ALA A 110 -5.00 -8.12 -3.13
N VAL A 111 -5.64 -7.05 -3.54
CA VAL A 111 -6.11 -5.97 -2.67
C VAL A 111 -7.60 -6.15 -2.46
N VAL A 112 -7.99 -6.53 -1.26
CA VAL A 112 -9.39 -6.70 -0.86
C VAL A 112 -9.86 -5.40 -0.23
N ASN A 113 -10.81 -4.74 -0.88
CA ASN A 113 -11.37 -3.47 -0.41
C ASN A 113 -12.57 -3.70 0.51
N TYR A 114 -12.74 -2.80 1.47
CA TYR A 114 -13.82 -2.81 2.44
C TYR A 114 -14.43 -1.42 2.60
N LYS A 115 -15.69 -1.38 2.96
CA LYS A 115 -16.40 -0.15 3.31
C LYS A 115 -16.71 -0.16 4.80
N TYR A 116 -16.33 0.91 5.49
CA TYR A 116 -16.80 1.17 6.84
C TYR A 116 -18.29 1.53 6.81
N ILE A 117 -19.07 0.88 7.65
CA ILE A 117 -20.50 1.12 7.81
C ILE A 117 -20.74 1.92 9.09
N GLY A 118 -20.16 1.51 10.21
CA GLY A 118 -20.30 2.20 11.48
C GLY A 118 -19.58 1.50 12.63
N CYS A 119 -19.54 2.17 13.76
CA CYS A 119 -19.18 1.59 15.04
C CYS A 119 -19.91 2.32 16.16
N ASN A 120 -19.97 1.72 17.37
CA ASN A 120 -20.63 2.30 18.52
C ASN A 120 -19.81 3.36 19.28
N ALA A 121 -18.59 3.64 18.87
CA ALA A 121 -17.79 4.70 19.47
C ALA A 121 -18.19 6.05 18.88
N ALA A 122 -18.81 6.90 19.69
CA ALA A 122 -19.41 8.17 19.27
C ALA A 122 -18.41 9.17 18.64
N ASP A 123 -17.12 9.06 18.94
CA ASP A 123 -16.09 10.02 18.56
C ASP A 123 -15.20 9.57 17.39
N ASN A 124 -15.56 8.50 16.68
CA ASN A 124 -14.74 7.91 15.62
C ASN A 124 -14.89 8.59 14.26
N GLN A 125 -15.47 9.75 14.19
CA GLN A 125 -15.58 10.50 12.93
C GLN A 125 -14.50 11.57 12.85
N ASN A 126 -13.34 11.20 12.35
CA ASN A 126 -12.33 12.16 12.00
C ASN A 126 -12.48 12.57 10.51
N VAL A 127 -12.38 13.87 10.24
CA VAL A 127 -12.46 14.46 8.89
C VAL A 127 -11.35 13.94 7.95
N ALA A 128 -10.23 13.46 8.49
CA ALA A 128 -9.11 12.91 7.73
C ALA A 128 -9.21 11.40 7.51
N GLY A 129 -10.29 10.75 7.89
CA GLY A 129 -10.47 9.31 7.84
C GLY A 129 -10.88 8.75 9.20
N LEU A 130 -11.09 7.45 9.26
CA LEU A 130 -11.47 6.79 10.50
C LEU A 130 -10.34 6.85 11.52
N ASP A 131 -10.57 7.50 12.63
CA ASP A 131 -9.67 7.49 13.78
C ASP A 131 -10.32 6.75 14.95
N CYS A 132 -9.85 5.56 15.21
CA CYS A 132 -10.33 4.75 16.30
C CYS A 132 -9.48 5.00 17.54
N LEU A 133 -9.94 5.87 18.42
CA LEU A 133 -9.17 6.27 19.59
C LEU A 133 -9.22 5.27 20.74
N ALA A 134 -10.27 4.47 20.87
CA ALA A 134 -10.34 3.42 21.88
C ALA A 134 -11.53 2.48 21.65
N GLY A 135 -11.27 1.19 21.62
CA GLY A 135 -12.17 0.13 22.03
C GLY A 135 -13.60 0.16 21.49
N ALA A 136 -13.81 0.47 20.19
CA ALA A 136 -15.10 0.22 19.59
C ALA A 136 -15.42 -1.28 19.73
N THR A 137 -16.54 -1.59 20.36
CA THR A 137 -16.99 -2.97 20.62
C THR A 137 -17.97 -3.47 19.57
N GLU A 138 -18.41 -2.60 18.68
CA GLU A 138 -19.30 -2.94 17.57
C GLU A 138 -18.80 -2.26 16.31
N LEU A 139 -18.06 -3.00 15.52
CA LEU A 139 -17.51 -2.59 14.23
C LEU A 139 -18.31 -3.25 13.13
N ASP A 140 -18.83 -2.46 12.20
CA ASP A 140 -19.51 -2.95 11.01
C ASP A 140 -18.74 -2.52 9.76
N ILE A 141 -18.20 -3.51 9.06
CA ILE A 141 -17.39 -3.35 7.84
C ILE A 141 -17.88 -4.34 6.80
N ASP A 142 -18.14 -3.83 5.61
CA ASP A 142 -18.63 -4.62 4.48
C ASP A 142 -17.51 -4.86 3.47
N ARG A 143 -17.31 -6.11 3.07
CA ARG A 143 -16.35 -6.49 2.04
C ARG A 143 -16.86 -6.04 0.68
N ARG A 144 -15.95 -5.47 -0.10
CA ARG A 144 -16.21 -4.97 -1.45
C ARG A 144 -15.42 -5.77 -2.49
N GLU A 145 -15.02 -5.11 -3.56
CA GLU A 145 -14.27 -5.70 -4.67
C GLU A 145 -12.88 -6.17 -4.26
N VAL A 146 -12.36 -7.09 -5.05
CA VAL A 146 -10.96 -7.52 -5.02
C VAL A 146 -10.29 -7.03 -6.28
N GLN A 147 -9.16 -6.35 -6.13
CA GLN A 147 -8.31 -5.95 -7.24
C GLN A 147 -7.06 -6.84 -7.27
N GLU A 148 -6.85 -7.50 -8.39
CA GLU A 148 -5.63 -8.27 -8.64
C GLU A 148 -4.52 -7.33 -9.14
N CYS A 149 -3.34 -7.43 -8.54
CA CYS A 149 -2.18 -6.58 -8.81
C CYS A 149 -0.96 -7.44 -9.14
N TYR A 150 -0.36 -7.21 -10.29
CA TYR A 150 0.77 -7.97 -10.83
C TYR A 150 1.68 -7.04 -11.64
N PRO A 151 2.93 -7.41 -11.97
CA PRO A 151 3.79 -6.64 -12.86
C PRO A 151 3.08 -6.36 -14.18
N ASP A 152 3.29 -5.18 -14.75
CA ASP A 152 2.60 -4.69 -15.95
C ASP A 152 1.07 -4.58 -15.83
N GLY A 153 0.55 -4.73 -14.62
CA GLY A 153 -0.85 -4.53 -14.27
C GLY A 153 -1.15 -3.10 -13.85
N PRO A 154 -2.43 -2.81 -13.57
CA PRO A 154 -2.84 -1.47 -13.14
C PRO A 154 -2.24 -1.10 -11.79
N VAL A 155 -1.81 0.16 -11.66
CA VAL A 155 -1.41 0.74 -10.38
C VAL A 155 -2.62 0.77 -9.45
N ASN A 156 -2.52 0.13 -8.29
CA ASN A 156 -3.55 0.23 -7.25
C ASN A 156 -3.48 1.60 -6.58
N THR A 157 -4.62 2.18 -6.27
CA THR A 157 -4.70 3.51 -5.66
C THR A 157 -5.64 3.51 -4.48
N VAL A 158 -5.28 4.27 -3.45
CA VAL A 158 -6.14 4.52 -2.29
C VAL A 158 -6.45 6.01 -2.17
N ASP A 159 -7.69 6.30 -1.82
CA ASP A 159 -8.17 7.66 -1.61
C ASP A 159 -7.97 8.11 -0.15
N LYS A 160 -7.99 9.43 0.06
CA LYS A 160 -7.82 10.05 1.38
C LYS A 160 -8.86 9.61 2.40
N VAL A 161 -10.08 9.32 1.93
CA VAL A 161 -11.24 9.08 2.81
C VAL A 161 -11.80 7.69 2.59
N GLN A 162 -12.01 6.96 3.67
CA GLN A 162 -12.77 5.70 3.74
C GLN A 162 -12.19 4.48 2.99
N THR A 163 -10.97 4.54 2.46
CA THR A 163 -10.38 3.32 1.89
C THR A 163 -9.82 2.45 3.01
N ILE A 164 -10.53 1.37 3.29
CA ILE A 164 -10.05 0.28 4.13
C ILE A 164 -9.72 -0.87 3.20
N HIS A 165 -8.52 -1.42 3.34
CA HIS A 165 -8.17 -2.59 2.56
C HIS A 165 -7.29 -3.58 3.33
N GLN A 166 -7.22 -4.76 2.78
CA GLN A 166 -6.29 -5.82 3.15
C GLN A 166 -5.49 -6.20 1.90
N VAL A 167 -4.18 -6.37 2.05
CA VAL A 167 -3.31 -6.86 0.98
C VAL A 167 -2.94 -8.31 1.29
N VAL A 168 -3.07 -9.17 0.29
CA VAL A 168 -2.87 -10.61 0.40
C VAL A 168 -1.91 -11.07 -0.69
N VAL A 169 -0.84 -11.77 -0.32
CA VAL A 169 0.04 -12.42 -1.29
C VAL A 169 -0.69 -13.58 -1.96
N GLN A 170 -0.69 -13.59 -3.28
CA GLN A 170 -1.26 -14.66 -4.10
C GLN A 170 -0.15 -15.55 -4.67
N GLY A 171 -0.46 -16.85 -4.80
CA GLY A 171 0.46 -17.79 -5.41
C GLY A 171 1.58 -18.29 -4.49
N LYS A 172 2.69 -18.76 -5.10
CA LYS A 172 3.77 -19.48 -4.43
C LYS A 172 5.12 -18.75 -4.51
N GLU A 173 5.10 -17.49 -4.87
CA GLU A 173 6.30 -16.67 -4.99
C GLU A 173 6.23 -15.46 -4.05
N PRO A 174 7.37 -15.00 -3.53
CA PRO A 174 7.42 -13.77 -2.77
C PRO A 174 7.16 -12.58 -3.69
N VAL A 175 6.59 -11.50 -3.12
CA VAL A 175 6.17 -10.34 -3.89
C VAL A 175 6.99 -9.12 -3.52
N ILE A 176 7.23 -8.25 -4.50
CA ILE A 176 7.85 -6.94 -4.34
C ILE A 176 6.89 -5.90 -4.90
N SER A 177 6.60 -4.89 -4.10
CA SER A 177 5.78 -3.76 -4.53
C SER A 177 6.42 -2.42 -4.19
N LEU A 178 6.28 -1.48 -5.13
CA LEU A 178 6.65 -0.08 -4.97
C LEU A 178 5.44 0.69 -4.46
N HIS A 179 5.62 1.46 -3.40
CA HIS A 179 4.58 2.30 -2.82
C HIS A 179 4.99 3.75 -2.80
N VAL A 180 4.04 4.62 -3.13
CA VAL A 180 4.17 6.07 -3.00
C VAL A 180 3.00 6.57 -2.16
N TYR A 181 3.25 7.49 -1.21
CA TYR A 181 2.21 8.13 -0.40
C TYR A 181 2.33 9.64 -0.48
N SER A 182 1.19 10.35 -0.55
CA SER A 182 1.11 11.82 -0.68
C SER A 182 1.58 12.60 0.54
N ARG A 183 1.83 11.95 1.63
CA ARG A 183 2.59 12.35 2.83
C ARG A 183 3.07 11.11 3.54
N PRO A 184 4.13 11.22 4.34
CA PRO A 184 4.57 10.11 5.18
C PRO A 184 3.45 9.58 6.08
N ILE A 185 3.33 8.24 6.15
CA ILE A 185 2.36 7.56 7.00
C ILE A 185 3.10 6.92 8.18
N GLU A 186 2.93 7.48 9.37
CA GLU A 186 3.58 7.00 10.60
C GLU A 186 2.69 6.06 11.41
N SER A 187 1.38 6.15 11.20
CA SER A 187 0.39 5.28 11.83
C SER A 187 -0.80 5.06 10.92
N CYS A 188 -1.56 4.02 11.18
CA CYS A 188 -2.83 3.75 10.53
C CYS A 188 -3.83 3.23 11.54
N VAL A 189 -5.12 3.26 11.19
CA VAL A 189 -6.14 2.51 11.93
C VAL A 189 -6.19 1.11 11.35
N ALA A 190 -6.05 0.11 12.20
CA ALA A 190 -6.23 -1.30 11.87
C ALA A 190 -7.54 -1.82 12.46
N PHE A 191 -8.13 -2.79 11.79
CA PHE A 191 -9.42 -3.38 12.15
C PHE A 191 -9.28 -4.87 12.39
N ASP A 192 -9.79 -5.31 13.53
CA ASP A 192 -9.90 -6.70 13.91
C ASP A 192 -11.38 -7.10 13.83
N LEU A 193 -11.73 -7.89 12.82
CA LEU A 193 -13.11 -8.30 12.58
C LEU A 193 -13.59 -9.37 13.57
N GLU A 194 -12.69 -10.20 14.10
CA GLU A 194 -13.05 -11.22 15.09
C GLU A 194 -13.42 -10.60 16.41
N GLN A 195 -12.63 -9.63 16.86
CA GLN A 195 -12.86 -8.89 18.09
C GLN A 195 -13.78 -7.67 17.89
N ARG A 196 -14.22 -7.42 16.66
CA ARG A 196 -15.08 -6.29 16.26
C ARG A 196 -14.58 -4.94 16.78
N ARG A 197 -13.28 -4.73 16.73
CA ARG A 197 -12.62 -3.51 17.23
C ARG A 197 -11.68 -2.91 16.20
N CYS A 198 -11.37 -1.65 16.40
CA CYS A 198 -10.28 -0.98 15.70
C CYS A 198 -9.23 -0.47 16.70
N TYR A 199 -8.01 -0.29 16.20
CA TYR A 199 -6.92 0.24 17.02
C TYR A 199 -5.91 0.99 16.15
N ARG A 200 -5.21 1.95 16.74
CA ARG A 200 -4.13 2.67 16.07
C ARG A 200 -2.86 1.84 16.10
N ARG A 201 -2.31 1.59 14.92
CA ARG A 201 -1.05 0.88 14.72
C ARG A 201 0.04 1.86 14.30
N GLN A 202 1.15 1.86 15.01
CA GLN A 202 2.36 2.57 14.61
C GLN A 202 3.05 1.79 13.49
N LEU A 203 3.60 2.52 12.51
CA LEU A 203 4.28 1.95 11.37
C LEU A 203 5.78 2.26 11.45
N SER A 204 6.60 1.26 11.27
CA SER A 204 8.05 1.36 11.27
C SER A 204 8.65 0.91 9.94
N PHE A 205 9.92 1.28 9.70
CA PHE A 205 10.69 0.77 8.58
C PHE A 205 11.61 -0.35 9.06
N TYR A 206 11.70 -1.41 8.28
CA TYR A 206 12.70 -2.44 8.45
C TYR A 206 14.06 -1.98 7.95
N SER A 207 14.10 -1.29 6.81
CA SER A 207 15.30 -0.65 6.30
C SER A 207 15.07 0.80 5.85
N LYS A 208 16.12 1.60 5.85
CA LYS A 208 16.13 2.97 5.37
C LYS A 208 17.31 3.14 4.41
N TYR A 209 17.00 3.57 3.18
CA TYR A 209 18.01 3.85 2.14
C TYR A 209 18.93 2.64 1.84
N GLY A 210 18.38 1.43 1.95
CA GLY A 210 19.09 0.16 1.74
C GLY A 210 19.81 -0.40 2.98
N GLN A 211 19.74 0.27 4.13
CA GLN A 211 20.36 -0.20 5.38
C GLN A 211 19.27 -0.67 6.36
N VAL A 212 19.41 -1.88 6.91
CA VAL A 212 18.53 -2.42 7.95
C VAL A 212 18.68 -1.58 9.21
N VAL A 213 17.55 -1.14 9.79
CA VAL A 213 17.52 -0.27 10.97
C VAL A 213 16.78 -0.88 12.16
N VAL A 214 16.22 -2.07 12.00
CA VAL A 214 15.51 -2.79 13.05
C VAL A 214 16.53 -3.60 13.85
N THR A 215 16.53 -3.43 15.17
CA THR A 215 17.35 -4.24 16.08
C THR A 215 16.62 -5.55 16.40
N GLU A 216 17.36 -6.58 16.85
CA GLU A 216 16.75 -7.87 17.24
C GLU A 216 15.65 -7.71 18.30
N GLY A 217 15.74 -6.73 19.17
CA GLY A 217 14.73 -6.39 20.17
C GLY A 217 13.39 -5.91 19.57
N ASP A 218 13.41 -5.23 18.43
CA ASP A 218 12.21 -4.74 17.76
C ASP A 218 11.44 -5.87 17.00
N LEU A 219 12.10 -6.99 16.77
CA LEU A 219 11.50 -8.15 16.11
C LEU A 219 10.58 -8.95 17.05
N SER A 220 10.70 -8.76 18.36
CA SER A 220 9.94 -9.51 19.37
C SER A 220 8.54 -8.99 19.64
N VAL A 221 8.16 -7.81 19.13
CA VAL A 221 6.79 -7.29 19.23
C VAL A 221 5.91 -8.03 18.21
N LYS A 222 5.31 -9.12 18.66
CA LYS A 222 4.28 -9.84 17.89
C LYS A 222 3.13 -8.91 17.55
N ALA A 223 2.70 -9.00 16.30
CA ALA A 223 1.53 -8.32 15.74
C ALA A 223 0.24 -8.63 16.52
#